data_d8f650ce395430d4e30ea66c1d313f7d
#
_entry.id   d8f650ce395430d4e30ea66c1d313f7d
#
_cell.length_a   1.000
_cell.length_b   1.000
_cell.length_c   1.000
_cell.angle_alpha   90.00
_cell.angle_beta   90.00
_cell.angle_gamma   90.00
#
_symmetry.space_group_name_H-M   'P 1'
#
loop_
_entity.id
_entity.type
_entity.pdbx_description
1 polymer ?
#
loop_
_entity_poly.entity_id
_entity_poly.type
_entity_poly.pdbx_seq_one_letter_code
_entity_poly.pdbx_strand_id
1 'polypeptide(L)'
;MTDECYKAKQWLRRAHKFALKVEADARMLEILAGRVNSAVAKYENDGCSIDRDTSRKRKEDDLLSYSAQRALVEREQLQLIKEMTKSRQIIKQMRDPVLESIAINRYVDRLGWDDVVKLNHYSRAQVFRLHLKMLEELAKVLQAKKII
;
A
#
# COMPACT_ATOMS: atom_id res chain seq x y z
N MET A 1 -8.69 -21.29 -14.22
CA MET A 1 -7.41 -20.68 -13.77
C MET A 1 -6.50 -21.78 -13.26
N THR A 2 -5.29 -21.88 -13.76
CA THR A 2 -4.31 -22.86 -13.30
C THR A 2 -3.76 -22.46 -11.93
N ASP A 3 -3.16 -23.42 -11.23
CA ASP A 3 -2.50 -23.15 -9.93
C ASP A 3 -1.39 -22.10 -10.06
N GLU A 4 -0.66 -22.15 -11.15
CA GLU A 4 0.41 -21.18 -11.47
C GLU A 4 -0.12 -19.76 -11.65
N CYS A 5 -1.23 -19.61 -12.36
CA CYS A 5 -1.90 -18.30 -12.51
C CYS A 5 -2.40 -17.77 -11.18
N TYR A 6 -2.91 -18.65 -10.32
CA TYR A 6 -3.33 -18.27 -8.98
C TYR A 6 -2.14 -17.75 -8.14
N LYS A 7 -1.02 -18.47 -8.17
CA LYS A 7 0.21 -18.05 -7.50
C LYS A 7 0.72 -16.71 -8.02
N ALA A 8 0.71 -16.51 -9.34
CA ALA A 8 1.08 -15.23 -9.95
C ALA A 8 0.18 -14.09 -9.47
N LYS A 9 -1.12 -14.32 -9.40
CA LYS A 9 -2.09 -13.36 -8.87
C LYS A 9 -1.84 -13.03 -7.40
N GLN A 10 -1.55 -14.03 -6.58
CA GLN A 10 -1.20 -13.81 -5.16
C GLN A 10 0.09 -13.03 -5.02
N TRP A 11 1.08 -13.30 -5.87
CA TRP A 11 2.32 -12.54 -5.88
C TRP A 11 2.08 -11.05 -6.20
N LEU A 12 1.26 -10.76 -7.22
CA LEU A 12 0.89 -9.38 -7.56
C LEU A 12 0.14 -8.67 -6.42
N ARG A 13 -0.69 -9.40 -5.70
CA ARG A 13 -1.49 -8.86 -4.59
C ARG A 13 -0.68 -8.57 -3.33
N ARG A 14 0.55 -9.03 -3.21
CA ARG A 14 1.34 -8.81 -1.99
C ARG A 14 1.57 -7.32 -1.71
N ALA A 15 1.87 -6.53 -2.74
CA ALA A 15 2.05 -5.10 -2.61
C ALA A 15 0.75 -4.40 -2.19
N HIS A 16 -0.39 -4.84 -2.73
CA HIS A 16 -1.70 -4.33 -2.34
C HIS A 16 -2.00 -4.62 -0.85
N LYS A 17 -1.76 -5.83 -0.40
CA LYS A 17 -1.97 -6.20 1.02
C LYS A 17 -1.08 -5.37 1.94
N PHE A 18 0.17 -5.18 1.55
CA PHE A 18 1.10 -4.34 2.30
C PHE A 18 0.66 -2.87 2.32
N ALA A 19 0.15 -2.35 1.20
CA ALA A 19 -0.39 -1.00 1.12
C ALA A 19 -1.57 -0.79 2.08
N LEU A 20 -2.46 -1.77 2.24
CA LEU A 20 -3.56 -1.69 3.20
C LEU A 20 -3.05 -1.57 4.64
N LYS A 21 -2.00 -2.30 4.99
CA LYS A 21 -1.35 -2.19 6.30
C LYS A 21 -0.75 -0.81 6.52
N VAL A 22 -0.03 -0.28 5.54
CA VAL A 22 0.56 1.07 5.60
C VAL A 22 -0.52 2.13 5.78
N GLU A 23 -1.62 2.02 5.04
CA GLU A 23 -2.76 2.95 5.13
C GLU A 23 -3.41 2.91 6.53
N ALA A 24 -3.56 1.72 7.12
CA ALA A 24 -4.09 1.57 8.47
C ALA A 24 -3.18 2.22 9.51
N ASP A 25 -1.89 2.01 9.40
CA ASP A 25 -0.90 2.58 10.31
C ASP A 25 -0.79 4.12 10.11
N ALA A 26 -0.96 4.61 8.88
CA ALA A 26 -1.03 6.04 8.60
C ALA A 26 -2.27 6.70 9.23
N ARG A 27 -3.43 6.03 9.22
CA ARG A 27 -4.63 6.50 9.91
C ARG A 27 -4.41 6.59 11.43
N MET A 28 -3.73 5.60 12.01
CA MET A 28 -3.37 5.64 13.43
C MET A 28 -2.44 6.81 13.74
N LEU A 29 -1.49 7.11 12.85
CA LEU A 29 -0.62 8.28 12.97
C LEU A 29 -1.42 9.58 13.00
N GLU A 30 -2.42 9.73 12.14
CA GLU A 30 -3.31 10.90 12.12
C GLU A 30 -4.07 11.06 13.45
N ILE A 31 -4.56 9.96 14.02
CA ILE A 31 -5.25 9.95 15.32
C ILE A 31 -4.29 10.42 16.41
N LEU A 32 -3.07 9.91 16.45
CA LEU A 32 -2.06 10.29 17.43
C LEU A 32 -1.62 11.75 17.26
N ALA A 33 -1.47 12.22 16.03
CA ALA A 33 -1.19 13.63 15.73
C ALA A 33 -2.30 14.54 16.26
N GLY A 34 -3.56 14.14 16.10
CA GLY A 34 -4.70 14.86 16.66
C GLY A 34 -4.68 14.95 18.18
N ARG A 35 -4.31 13.86 18.86
CA ARG A 35 -4.16 13.85 20.32
C ARG A 35 -3.05 14.78 20.81
N VAL A 36 -1.90 14.77 20.16
CA VAL A 36 -0.78 15.67 20.48
C VAL A 36 -1.19 17.13 20.30
N ASN A 37 -1.82 17.46 19.18
CA ASN A 37 -2.26 18.83 18.89
C ASN A 37 -3.36 19.29 19.86
N SER A 38 -4.30 18.44 20.22
CA SER A 38 -5.35 18.73 21.20
C SER A 38 -4.78 18.96 22.60
N ALA A 39 -3.81 18.15 23.00
CA ALA A 39 -3.13 18.29 24.28
C ALA A 39 -2.36 19.61 24.38
N VAL A 40 -1.67 20.03 23.31
CA VAL A 40 -0.97 21.32 23.23
C VAL A 40 -1.97 22.48 23.33
N ALA A 41 -3.06 22.45 22.58
CA ALA A 41 -4.10 23.48 22.60
C ALA A 41 -4.73 23.62 23.99
N LYS A 42 -5.05 22.51 24.66
CA LYS A 42 -5.57 22.50 26.03
C LYS A 42 -4.58 23.10 27.02
N TYR A 43 -3.32 22.76 26.92
CA TYR A 43 -2.28 23.27 27.80
C TYR A 43 -2.10 24.79 27.66
N GLU A 44 -2.20 25.34 26.47
CA GLU A 44 -2.12 26.77 26.19
C GLU A 44 -3.35 27.54 26.71
N ASN A 45 -4.54 26.93 26.67
CA ASN A 45 -5.80 27.55 27.06
C ASN A 45 -6.12 27.41 28.57
N ASP A 46 -5.72 26.32 29.22
CA ASP A 46 -6.04 25.97 30.59
C ASP A 46 -4.88 26.34 31.54
N GLY A 47 -4.54 27.60 31.70
CA GLY A 47 -3.42 28.09 32.52
C GLY A 47 -3.42 27.69 34.01
N CYS A 48 -4.36 26.83 34.47
CA CYS A 48 -4.45 26.34 35.85
C CYS A 48 -4.91 24.88 35.86
N SER A 49 -4.01 23.94 35.62
CA SER A 49 -4.28 22.54 35.86
C SER A 49 -3.82 22.16 37.28
N ILE A 50 -4.75 21.64 38.06
CA ILE A 50 -4.53 21.17 39.44
C ILE A 50 -3.61 19.92 39.47
N ASP A 51 -3.41 19.27 38.33
CA ASP A 51 -2.62 18.04 38.20
C ASP A 51 -1.61 18.16 37.03
N ARG A 52 -0.66 19.04 37.20
CA ARG A 52 0.41 19.31 36.22
C ARG A 52 1.23 18.06 35.87
N ASP A 53 1.52 17.21 36.87
CA ASP A 53 2.37 16.04 36.68
C ASP A 53 1.67 14.94 35.84
N THR A 54 0.40 14.68 36.08
CA THR A 54 -0.39 13.71 35.29
C THR A 54 -0.59 14.18 33.87
N SER A 55 -0.92 15.46 33.68
CA SER A 55 -1.07 16.06 32.33
C SER A 55 0.23 16.04 31.55
N ARG A 56 1.36 16.34 32.21
CA ARG A 56 2.70 16.32 31.63
C ARG A 56 3.10 14.92 31.18
N LYS A 57 2.83 13.91 32.01
CA LYS A 57 3.13 12.51 31.71
C LYS A 57 2.32 12.01 30.52
N ARG A 58 1.02 12.31 30.45
CA ARG A 58 0.15 11.97 29.30
C ARG A 58 0.66 12.60 28.02
N LYS A 59 1.06 13.87 28.07
CA LYS A 59 1.61 14.59 26.92
C LYS A 59 2.91 13.97 26.43
N GLU A 60 3.80 13.59 27.36
CA GLU A 60 5.04 12.88 27.02
C GLU A 60 4.77 11.52 26.41
N ASP A 61 3.82 10.74 26.97
CA ASP A 61 3.41 9.44 26.44
C ASP A 61 2.81 9.57 25.04
N ASP A 62 1.96 10.56 24.81
CA ASP A 62 1.36 10.83 23.48
C ASP A 62 2.43 11.23 22.47
N LEU A 63 3.41 12.04 22.84
CA LEU A 63 4.53 12.42 21.99
C LEU A 63 5.41 11.23 21.62
N LEU A 64 5.70 10.35 22.58
CA LEU A 64 6.48 9.13 22.35
C LEU A 64 5.73 8.16 21.42
N SER A 65 4.43 7.97 21.65
CA SER A 65 3.58 7.15 20.79
C SER A 65 3.51 7.68 19.37
N TYR A 66 3.36 9.00 19.21
CA TYR A 66 3.37 9.67 17.91
C TYR A 66 4.70 9.46 17.19
N SER A 67 5.83 9.70 17.87
CA SER A 67 7.16 9.55 17.29
C SER A 67 7.45 8.12 16.85
N ALA A 68 7.07 7.13 17.66
CA ALA A 68 7.22 5.71 17.32
C ALA A 68 6.37 5.32 16.11
N GLN A 69 5.12 5.77 16.07
CA GLN A 69 4.20 5.49 14.96
C GLN A 69 4.66 6.16 13.67
N ARG A 70 5.16 7.39 13.75
CA ARG A 70 5.72 8.10 12.59
C ARG A 70 6.90 7.36 11.98
N ALA A 71 7.83 6.89 12.83
CA ALA A 71 8.98 6.12 12.38
C ALA A 71 8.56 4.81 11.73
N LEU A 72 7.53 4.13 12.28
CA LEU A 72 6.97 2.91 11.71
C LEU A 72 6.39 3.18 10.32
N VAL A 73 5.54 4.19 10.17
CA VAL A 73 4.89 4.55 8.90
C VAL A 73 5.94 4.92 7.84
N GLU A 74 6.95 5.70 8.20
CA GLU A 74 8.04 6.06 7.28
C GLU A 74 8.78 4.82 6.75
N ARG A 75 9.11 3.86 7.62
CA ARG A 75 9.75 2.60 7.22
C ARG A 75 8.86 1.76 6.32
N GLU A 76 7.58 1.67 6.65
CA GLU A 76 6.59 0.92 5.87
C GLU A 76 6.37 1.53 4.49
N GLN A 77 6.32 2.86 4.39
CA GLN A 77 6.21 3.57 3.11
C GLN A 77 7.41 3.29 2.20
N LEU A 78 8.63 3.30 2.75
CA LEU A 78 9.84 2.93 1.99
C LEU A 78 9.80 1.47 1.52
N GLN A 79 9.35 0.57 2.37
CA GLN A 79 9.20 -0.84 2.02
C GLN A 79 8.15 -1.04 0.94
N LEU A 80 7.03 -0.32 1.01
CA LEU A 80 5.98 -0.35 -0.01
C LEU A 80 6.52 0.11 -1.37
N ILE A 81 7.28 1.20 -1.42
CA ILE A 81 7.91 1.69 -2.66
C ILE A 81 8.83 0.62 -3.25
N LYS A 82 9.63 -0.05 -2.43
CA LYS A 82 10.50 -1.15 -2.88
C LYS A 82 9.70 -2.31 -3.48
N GLU A 83 8.60 -2.70 -2.82
CA GLU A 83 7.73 -3.78 -3.30
C GLU A 83 7.04 -3.40 -4.62
N MET A 84 6.55 -2.18 -4.74
CA MET A 84 5.95 -1.67 -5.98
C MET A 84 6.96 -1.61 -7.12
N THR A 85 8.17 -1.13 -6.86
CA THR A 85 9.26 -1.06 -7.83
C THR A 85 9.65 -2.45 -8.31
N LYS A 86 9.77 -3.40 -7.40
CA LYS A 86 10.05 -4.81 -7.73
C LYS A 86 8.94 -5.40 -8.61
N SER A 87 7.68 -5.15 -8.28
CA SER A 87 6.55 -5.60 -9.09
C SER A 87 6.60 -5.02 -10.51
N ARG A 88 6.87 -3.73 -10.66
CA ARG A 88 7.02 -3.09 -11.98
C ARG A 88 8.16 -3.69 -12.80
N GLN A 89 9.30 -3.93 -12.19
CA GLN A 89 10.46 -4.52 -12.87
C GLN A 89 10.17 -5.94 -13.38
N ILE A 90 9.49 -6.74 -12.58
CA ILE A 90 9.10 -8.11 -12.96
C ILE A 90 8.04 -8.07 -14.08
N ILE A 91 7.03 -7.21 -13.95
CA ILE A 91 5.98 -7.04 -14.96
C ILE A 91 6.57 -6.65 -16.32
N LYS A 92 7.54 -5.75 -16.35
CA LYS A 92 8.20 -5.33 -17.59
C LYS A 92 8.92 -6.45 -18.33
N GLN A 93 9.25 -7.52 -17.66
CA GLN A 93 9.90 -8.67 -18.28
C GLN A 93 8.97 -9.53 -19.16
N MET A 94 7.66 -9.30 -19.09
CA MET A 94 6.71 -9.93 -20.01
C MET A 94 6.87 -9.44 -21.46
N ARG A 95 7.42 -8.25 -21.66
CA ARG A 95 7.70 -7.59 -22.95
C ARG A 95 6.46 -7.37 -23.83
N ASP A 96 5.28 -7.35 -23.25
CA ASP A 96 4.03 -7.05 -23.95
C ASP A 96 3.42 -5.79 -23.34
N PRO A 97 3.40 -4.65 -24.06
CA PRO A 97 2.94 -3.38 -23.51
C PRO A 97 1.51 -3.40 -22.99
N VAL A 98 0.62 -4.15 -23.62
CA VAL A 98 -0.78 -4.25 -23.22
C VAL A 98 -0.93 -5.03 -21.91
N LEU A 99 -0.25 -6.18 -21.81
CA LEU A 99 -0.26 -7.00 -20.60
C LEU A 99 0.40 -6.26 -19.43
N GLU A 100 1.51 -5.57 -19.68
CA GLU A 100 2.18 -4.73 -18.69
C GLU A 100 1.25 -3.61 -18.18
N SER A 101 0.54 -2.94 -19.08
CA SER A 101 -0.41 -1.88 -18.73
C SER A 101 -1.51 -2.40 -17.82
N ILE A 102 -2.12 -3.52 -18.15
CA ILE A 102 -3.18 -4.14 -17.34
C ILE A 102 -2.66 -4.52 -15.96
N ALA A 103 -1.49 -5.16 -15.89
CA ALA A 103 -0.88 -5.58 -14.64
C ALA A 103 -0.56 -4.38 -13.74
N ILE A 104 0.04 -3.33 -14.29
CA ILE A 104 0.39 -2.13 -13.54
C ILE A 104 -0.87 -1.40 -13.07
N ASN A 105 -1.83 -1.16 -13.96
CA ASN A 105 -3.05 -0.44 -13.62
C ASN A 105 -3.84 -1.15 -12.51
N ARG A 106 -4.01 -2.44 -12.63
CA ARG A 106 -4.83 -3.21 -11.68
C ARG A 106 -4.12 -3.47 -10.35
N TYR A 107 -2.86 -3.87 -10.38
CA TYR A 107 -2.16 -4.40 -9.21
C TYR A 107 -1.17 -3.45 -8.57
N VAL A 108 -0.50 -2.61 -9.33
CA VAL A 108 0.45 -1.62 -8.80
C VAL A 108 -0.26 -0.32 -8.46
N ASP A 109 -1.03 0.21 -9.41
CA ASP A 109 -1.78 1.46 -9.22
C ASP A 109 -3.11 1.24 -8.51
N ARG A 110 -3.54 -0.01 -8.33
CA ARG A 110 -4.72 -0.42 -7.57
C ARG A 110 -6.03 0.14 -8.10
N LEU A 111 -6.12 0.29 -9.43
CA LEU A 111 -7.32 0.80 -10.08
C LEU A 111 -8.44 -0.26 -10.14
N GLY A 112 -9.69 0.20 -10.12
CA GLY A 112 -10.84 -0.64 -10.38
C GLY A 112 -10.89 -1.10 -11.83
N TRP A 113 -11.61 -2.20 -12.10
CA TRP A 113 -11.71 -2.75 -13.46
C TRP A 113 -12.28 -1.76 -14.47
N ASP A 114 -13.21 -0.89 -14.06
CA ASP A 114 -13.78 0.13 -14.95
C ASP A 114 -12.71 1.11 -15.44
N ASP A 115 -11.81 1.52 -14.56
CA ASP A 115 -10.70 2.41 -14.91
C ASP A 115 -9.66 1.69 -15.79
N VAL A 116 -9.38 0.43 -15.51
CA VAL A 116 -8.48 -0.40 -16.35
C VAL A 116 -9.03 -0.53 -17.77
N VAL A 117 -10.33 -0.78 -17.91
CA VAL A 117 -11.01 -0.84 -19.20
C VAL A 117 -10.89 0.47 -19.96
N LYS A 118 -11.14 1.60 -19.31
CA LYS A 118 -11.05 2.94 -19.92
C LYS A 118 -9.64 3.27 -20.38
N LEU A 119 -8.64 3.00 -19.55
CA LEU A 119 -7.24 3.33 -19.86
C LEU A 119 -6.68 2.49 -21.01
N ASN A 120 -7.11 1.26 -21.16
CA ASN A 120 -6.60 0.35 -22.19
C ASN A 120 -7.39 0.38 -23.50
N HIS A 121 -8.50 1.09 -23.56
CA HIS A 121 -9.35 1.24 -24.75
C HIS A 121 -9.86 -0.08 -25.33
N TYR A 122 -10.01 -1.12 -24.51
CA TYR A 122 -10.58 -2.41 -24.88
C TYR A 122 -11.93 -2.61 -24.22
N SER A 123 -12.76 -3.53 -24.77
CA SER A 123 -13.99 -3.93 -24.10
C SER A 123 -13.68 -4.67 -22.79
N ARG A 124 -14.64 -4.69 -21.89
CA ARG A 124 -14.50 -5.39 -20.60
C ARG A 124 -14.17 -6.87 -20.79
N ALA A 125 -14.84 -7.54 -21.74
CA ALA A 125 -14.56 -8.94 -22.07
C ALA A 125 -13.13 -9.16 -22.55
N GLN A 126 -12.63 -8.26 -23.39
CA GLN A 126 -11.25 -8.31 -23.89
C GLN A 126 -10.24 -8.08 -22.77
N VAL A 127 -10.50 -7.13 -21.88
CA VAL A 127 -9.63 -6.86 -20.73
C VAL A 127 -9.52 -8.09 -19.83
N PHE A 128 -10.62 -8.78 -19.56
CA PHE A 128 -10.57 -10.02 -18.75
C PHE A 128 -9.83 -11.15 -19.43
N ARG A 129 -9.95 -11.30 -20.73
CA ARG A 129 -9.14 -12.29 -21.50
C ARG A 129 -7.66 -11.94 -21.45
N LEU A 130 -7.33 -10.67 -21.65
CA LEU A 130 -5.94 -10.19 -21.57
C LEU A 130 -5.39 -10.32 -20.16
N HIS A 131 -6.23 -10.13 -19.14
CA HIS A 131 -5.84 -10.34 -17.76
C HIS A 131 -5.44 -11.80 -17.48
N LEU A 132 -6.21 -12.77 -17.97
CA LEU A 132 -5.85 -14.18 -17.85
C LEU A 132 -4.54 -14.49 -18.58
N LYS A 133 -4.38 -13.99 -19.81
CA LYS A 133 -3.14 -14.13 -20.56
C LYS A 133 -1.95 -13.48 -19.83
N MET A 134 -2.17 -12.33 -19.23
CA MET A 134 -1.16 -11.65 -18.42
C MET A 134 -0.71 -12.53 -17.24
N LEU A 135 -1.64 -13.16 -16.53
CA LEU A 135 -1.31 -14.07 -15.43
C LEU A 135 -0.51 -15.27 -15.90
N GLU A 136 -0.84 -15.85 -17.06
CA GLU A 136 -0.08 -16.95 -17.65
C GLU A 136 1.36 -16.54 -17.98
N GLU A 137 1.53 -15.42 -18.66
CA GLU A 137 2.86 -14.91 -19.03
C GLU A 137 3.69 -14.52 -17.80
N LEU A 138 3.05 -13.86 -16.83
CA LEU A 138 3.72 -13.50 -15.58
C LEU A 138 4.14 -14.74 -14.79
N ALA A 139 3.31 -15.79 -14.76
CA ALA A 139 3.64 -17.05 -14.10
C ALA A 139 4.93 -17.65 -14.68
N LYS A 140 5.08 -17.62 -16.01
CA LYS A 140 6.32 -18.07 -16.67
C LYS A 140 7.53 -17.27 -16.23
N VAL A 141 7.41 -15.93 -16.14
CA VAL A 141 8.50 -15.06 -15.70
C VAL A 141 8.86 -15.36 -14.24
N LEU A 142 7.87 -15.51 -13.37
CA LEU A 142 8.09 -15.80 -11.95
C LEU A 142 8.71 -17.18 -11.72
N GLN A 143 8.32 -18.19 -12.50
CA GLN A 143 8.92 -19.52 -12.47
C GLN A 143 10.38 -19.48 -12.92
N ALA A 144 10.67 -18.78 -14.02
CA ALA A 144 12.03 -18.62 -14.52
C ALA A 144 12.97 -17.97 -13.49
N LYS A 145 12.43 -17.09 -12.66
CA LYS A 145 13.16 -16.42 -11.57
C LYS A 145 13.11 -17.17 -10.24
N LYS A 146 12.47 -18.33 -10.20
CA LYS A 146 12.29 -19.17 -9.00
C LYS A 146 11.59 -18.43 -7.85
N ILE A 147 10.65 -17.54 -8.18
CA ILE A 147 9.85 -16.80 -7.19
C ILE A 147 8.60 -17.60 -6.80
N ILE A 148 8.05 -18.36 -7.72
CA ILE A 148 6.90 -19.24 -7.46
C ILE A 148 7.21 -20.70 -7.85
#